data_c38ac6acf325500f673ca0db96b4c967
#
_entry.id   c38ac6acf325500f673ca0db96b4c967
#
_cell.length_a   1.000
_cell.length_b   1.000
_cell.length_c   1.000
_cell.angle_alpha   90.00
_cell.angle_beta   90.00
_cell.angle_gamma   90.00
#
_symmetry.space_group_name_H-M   'P 1'
#
loop_
_entity.id
_entity.type
_entity.pdbx_description
1 polymer ?
#
loop_
_entity_poly.entity_id
_entity_poly.type
_entity_poly.pdbx_seq_one_letter_code
_entity_poly.pdbx_strand_id
1 'polypeptide(L)'
;MLIIKSGTNLDRAYANKLFTFDDLTHESEIVARLEELAKELELFNPDTQLTIATNRDVVIFALRVLALESGNFDQFRIEYDNLDGTKFVHYLDDRGNLVGDWDGFRTENFKLMMRALNHNHNRDQGE
;
A
#
# COMPACT_ATOMS: atom_id res chain seq x y z
N MET A 1 -0.35 2.77 -15.68
CA MET A 1 -0.64 1.81 -14.58
C MET A 1 0.47 1.83 -13.54
N LEU A 2 0.11 1.94 -12.29
CA LEU A 2 1.05 1.86 -11.17
C LEU A 2 0.97 0.47 -10.52
N ILE A 3 2.12 -0.18 -10.40
CA ILE A 3 2.28 -1.46 -9.70
C ILE A 3 3.18 -1.23 -8.49
N ILE A 4 2.67 -1.57 -7.30
CA ILE A 4 3.44 -1.48 -6.07
C ILE A 4 3.84 -2.89 -5.64
N LYS A 5 5.15 -3.13 -5.60
CA LYS A 5 5.73 -4.35 -5.01
C LYS A 5 5.91 -4.13 -3.52
N SER A 6 5.44 -5.06 -2.71
CA SER A 6 5.50 -4.99 -1.25
C SER A 6 5.73 -6.39 -0.67
N GLY A 7 5.87 -6.49 0.64
CA GLY A 7 5.99 -7.77 1.32
C GLY A 7 7.37 -8.01 1.95
N THR A 8 7.54 -9.19 2.56
CA THR A 8 8.78 -9.53 3.26
C THR A 8 9.93 -9.85 2.31
N ASN A 9 9.63 -10.16 1.04
CA ASN A 9 10.61 -10.35 -0.02
C ASN A 9 10.56 -9.16 -1.00
N LEU A 10 10.93 -7.98 -0.49
CA LEU A 10 10.88 -6.76 -1.28
C LEU A 10 11.92 -6.79 -2.40
N ASP A 11 11.47 -6.67 -3.64
CA ASP A 11 12.36 -6.64 -4.81
C ASP A 11 13.01 -5.27 -4.96
N ARG A 12 14.29 -5.18 -4.57
CA ARG A 12 15.06 -3.94 -4.60
C ARG A 12 15.33 -3.43 -6.01
N ALA A 13 15.14 -4.25 -7.05
CA ALA A 13 15.26 -3.81 -8.44
C ALA A 13 14.25 -2.72 -8.79
N TYR A 14 13.12 -2.68 -8.08
CA TYR A 14 12.07 -1.67 -8.26
C TYR A 14 12.15 -0.52 -7.24
N ALA A 15 13.20 -0.45 -6.43
CA ALA A 15 13.42 0.67 -5.52
C ALA A 15 13.58 1.97 -6.34
N ASN A 16 12.76 2.97 -6.02
CA ASN A 16 12.75 4.23 -6.73
C ASN A 16 12.93 5.37 -5.74
N LYS A 17 13.98 6.16 -5.92
CA LYS A 17 14.32 7.27 -5.02
C LYS A 17 13.21 8.31 -4.90
N LEU A 18 12.40 8.49 -5.94
CA LEU A 18 11.29 9.44 -5.91
C LEU A 18 10.20 9.03 -4.92
N PHE A 19 10.07 7.73 -4.64
CA PHE A 19 9.09 7.16 -3.73
C PHE A 19 9.69 6.69 -2.41
N THR A 20 10.96 7.01 -2.16
CA THR A 20 11.67 6.70 -0.92
C THR A 20 11.78 7.96 -0.07
N PHE A 21 11.36 7.88 1.18
CA PHE A 21 11.37 9.00 2.12
C PHE A 21 12.15 8.63 3.36
N ASP A 22 12.84 9.62 3.92
CA ASP A 22 13.51 9.50 5.21
C ASP A 22 12.50 9.13 6.31
N ASP A 23 12.91 8.31 7.28
CA ASP A 23 12.07 7.89 8.39
C ASP A 23 11.55 9.06 9.23
N LEU A 24 12.26 10.17 9.23
CA LEU A 24 11.87 11.39 9.94
C LEU A 24 10.98 12.33 9.11
N THR A 25 10.76 12.03 7.83
CA THR A 25 9.89 12.84 6.99
C THR A 25 8.45 12.72 7.48
N HIS A 26 7.82 13.87 7.73
CA HIS A 26 6.45 13.91 8.20
C HIS A 26 5.48 13.37 7.14
N GLU A 27 4.45 12.64 7.57
CA GLU A 27 3.50 12.02 6.65
C GLU A 27 2.83 13.01 5.72
N SER A 28 2.51 14.22 6.20
CA SER A 28 1.92 15.26 5.35
C SER A 28 2.81 15.70 4.20
N GLU A 29 4.12 15.73 4.42
CA GLU A 29 5.10 16.03 3.37
C GLU A 29 5.18 14.90 2.35
N ILE A 30 5.12 13.66 2.82
CA ILE A 30 5.09 12.48 1.94
C ILE A 30 3.88 12.53 1.03
N VAL A 31 2.70 12.76 1.60
CA VAL A 31 1.44 12.85 0.84
C VAL A 31 1.50 13.95 -0.21
N ALA A 32 1.96 15.15 0.18
CA ALA A 32 2.09 16.27 -0.74
C ALA A 32 3.03 15.96 -1.91
N ARG A 33 4.17 15.31 -1.63
CA ARG A 33 5.11 14.92 -2.68
C ARG A 33 4.53 13.84 -3.59
N LEU A 34 3.80 12.88 -3.05
CA LEU A 34 3.15 11.85 -3.85
C LEU A 34 2.07 12.42 -4.76
N GLU A 35 1.32 13.43 -4.31
CA GLU A 35 0.36 14.14 -5.14
C GLU A 35 1.04 14.80 -6.34
N GLU A 36 2.18 15.47 -6.14
CA GLU A 36 2.98 16.04 -7.22
C GLU A 36 3.47 14.98 -8.19
N LEU A 37 4.04 13.88 -7.67
CA LEU A 37 4.56 12.78 -8.48
C LEU A 37 3.47 12.10 -9.31
N ALA A 38 2.28 11.95 -8.75
CA ALA A 38 1.17 11.33 -9.46
C ALA A 38 0.79 12.14 -10.72
N LYS A 39 0.87 13.45 -10.63
CA LYS A 39 0.62 14.36 -11.77
C LYS A 39 1.79 14.38 -12.75
N GLU A 40 3.00 14.59 -12.25
CA GLU A 40 4.21 14.70 -13.07
C GLU A 40 4.49 13.43 -13.88
N LEU A 41 4.28 12.28 -13.27
CA LEU A 41 4.58 10.97 -13.88
C LEU A 41 3.37 10.31 -14.52
N GLU A 42 2.20 10.94 -14.43
CA GLU A 42 0.95 10.36 -14.95
C GLU A 42 0.75 8.92 -14.50
N LEU A 43 0.84 8.67 -13.18
CA LEU A 43 0.90 7.33 -12.60
C LEU A 43 -0.28 6.44 -12.98
N PHE A 44 -1.45 7.02 -13.16
CA PHE A 44 -2.69 6.27 -13.42
C PHE A 44 -3.15 6.39 -14.88
N ASN A 45 -2.25 6.77 -15.77
CA ASN A 45 -2.51 6.76 -17.20
C ASN A 45 -2.38 5.32 -17.71
N PRO A 46 -3.37 4.77 -18.45
CA PRO A 46 -3.27 3.43 -19.03
C PRO A 46 -2.09 3.23 -19.99
N ASP A 47 -1.60 4.32 -20.60
CA ASP A 47 -0.51 4.27 -21.57
C ASP A 47 0.87 4.32 -20.92
N THR A 48 0.95 4.56 -19.61
CA THR A 48 2.20 4.53 -18.85
C THR A 48 2.20 3.36 -17.88
N GLN A 49 3.39 2.82 -17.59
CA GLN A 49 3.54 1.79 -16.57
C GLN A 49 4.75 2.11 -15.71
N LEU A 50 4.53 2.16 -14.41
CA LEU A 50 5.59 2.30 -13.41
C LEU A 50 5.42 1.22 -12.35
N THR A 51 6.52 0.56 -12.02
CA THR A 51 6.58 -0.39 -10.89
C THR A 51 7.52 0.18 -9.84
N ILE A 52 7.06 0.23 -8.61
CA ILE A 52 7.85 0.67 -7.45
C ILE A 52 7.82 -0.40 -6.36
N ALA A 53 8.83 -0.40 -5.49
CA ALA A 53 8.90 -1.29 -4.34
C ALA A 53 8.88 -0.47 -3.06
N THR A 54 7.91 -0.73 -2.19
CA THR A 54 7.81 -0.09 -0.88
C THR A 54 7.00 -0.94 0.09
N ASN A 55 7.36 -0.89 1.36
CA ASN A 55 6.56 -1.42 2.48
C ASN A 55 6.00 -0.30 3.35
N ARG A 56 6.21 0.97 2.98
CA ARG A 56 5.76 2.09 3.80
C ARG A 56 4.27 2.33 3.60
N ASP A 57 3.51 2.17 4.67
CA ASP A 57 2.06 2.24 4.66
C ASP A 57 1.50 3.55 4.12
N VAL A 58 2.07 4.67 4.53
CA VAL A 58 1.58 5.99 4.11
C VAL A 58 1.73 6.16 2.59
N VAL A 59 2.80 5.62 1.99
CA VAL A 59 3.01 5.67 0.54
C VAL A 59 1.94 4.87 -0.18
N ILE A 60 1.70 3.64 0.28
CA ILE A 60 0.70 2.76 -0.33
C ILE A 60 -0.71 3.36 -0.21
N PHE A 61 -1.06 3.85 0.97
CA PHE A 61 -2.38 4.45 1.21
C PHE A 61 -2.62 5.71 0.40
N ALA A 62 -1.63 6.61 0.37
CA ALA A 62 -1.76 7.84 -0.39
C ALA A 62 -1.93 7.57 -1.88
N LEU A 63 -1.14 6.65 -2.44
CA LEU A 63 -1.24 6.29 -3.85
C LEU A 63 -2.58 5.61 -4.18
N ARG A 64 -3.12 4.81 -3.26
CA ARG A 64 -4.44 4.22 -3.39
C ARG A 64 -5.54 5.30 -3.47
N VAL A 65 -5.51 6.27 -2.59
CA VAL A 65 -6.47 7.39 -2.59
C VAL A 65 -6.35 8.21 -3.89
N LEU A 66 -5.13 8.51 -4.31
CA LEU A 66 -4.89 9.25 -5.54
C LEU A 66 -5.38 8.51 -6.78
N ALA A 67 -5.23 7.18 -6.82
CA ALA A 67 -5.78 6.36 -7.89
C ALA A 67 -7.30 6.46 -7.95
N LEU A 68 -7.97 6.37 -6.80
CA LEU A 68 -9.42 6.51 -6.71
C LEU A 68 -9.87 7.90 -7.17
N GLU A 69 -9.24 8.95 -6.67
CA GLU A 69 -9.57 10.34 -7.02
C GLU A 69 -9.34 10.65 -8.51
N SER A 70 -8.37 9.99 -9.13
CA SER A 70 -8.10 10.15 -10.58
C SER A 70 -9.22 9.62 -11.46
N GLY A 71 -10.10 8.78 -10.93
CA GLY A 71 -11.12 8.06 -11.71
C GLY A 71 -10.59 6.83 -12.42
N ASN A 72 -9.28 6.59 -12.38
CA ASN A 72 -8.62 5.44 -13.03
C ASN A 72 -8.15 4.42 -11.98
N PHE A 73 -9.05 4.04 -11.08
CA PHE A 73 -8.74 3.11 -9.99
C PHE A 73 -8.24 1.75 -10.51
N ASP A 74 -8.63 1.33 -11.70
CA ASP A 74 -8.20 0.10 -12.36
C ASP A 74 -6.73 0.13 -12.78
N GLN A 75 -6.08 1.30 -12.73
CA GLN A 75 -4.66 1.49 -13.04
C GLN A 75 -3.76 1.40 -11.80
N PHE A 76 -4.23 0.74 -10.76
CA PHE A 76 -3.51 0.53 -9.51
C PHE A 76 -3.50 -0.96 -9.14
N ARG A 77 -2.34 -1.49 -8.78
CA ARG A 77 -2.19 -2.87 -8.33
C ARG A 77 -1.10 -2.98 -7.28
N ILE A 78 -1.33 -3.79 -6.26
CA ILE A 78 -0.31 -4.17 -5.28
C ILE A 78 0.01 -5.64 -5.47
N GLU A 79 1.30 -5.96 -5.62
CA GLU A 79 1.81 -7.33 -5.65
C GLU A 79 2.62 -7.57 -4.38
N TYR A 80 2.14 -8.45 -3.54
CA TYR A 80 2.73 -8.76 -2.26
C TYR A 80 3.49 -10.08 -2.35
N ASP A 81 4.83 -10.02 -2.20
CA ASP A 81 5.73 -11.17 -2.26
C ASP A 81 6.36 -11.41 -0.89
N ASN A 82 6.32 -12.65 -0.42
CA ASN A 82 6.89 -13.06 0.86
C ASN A 82 8.08 -14.01 0.70
N LEU A 83 8.96 -14.01 1.69
CA LEU A 83 10.14 -14.89 1.72
C LEU A 83 9.77 -16.38 1.74
N ASP A 84 8.58 -16.73 2.24
CA ASP A 84 8.07 -18.11 2.23
C ASP A 84 7.54 -18.56 0.86
N GLY A 85 7.60 -17.69 -0.15
CA GLY A 85 7.14 -17.97 -1.50
C GLY A 85 5.67 -17.65 -1.76
N THR A 86 4.93 -17.21 -0.75
CA THR A 86 3.54 -16.78 -0.96
C THR A 86 3.48 -15.47 -1.71
N LYS A 87 2.51 -15.35 -2.62
CA LYS A 87 2.29 -14.17 -3.46
C LYS A 87 0.82 -13.82 -3.46
N PHE A 88 0.53 -12.52 -3.29
CA PHE A 88 -0.83 -12.01 -3.30
C PHE A 88 -0.91 -10.80 -4.22
N VAL A 89 -2.03 -10.64 -4.91
CA VAL A 89 -2.28 -9.50 -5.79
C VAL A 89 -3.58 -8.84 -5.37
N HIS A 90 -3.53 -7.53 -5.20
CA HIS A 90 -4.70 -6.72 -4.84
C HIS A 90 -4.94 -5.64 -5.87
N TYR A 91 -6.21 -5.41 -6.17
CA TYR A 91 -6.70 -4.38 -7.07
C TYR A 91 -7.62 -3.42 -6.31
N LEU A 92 -7.93 -2.28 -6.90
CA LEU A 92 -8.96 -1.39 -6.35
C LEU A 92 -10.29 -1.62 -7.07
N ASP A 93 -11.38 -1.56 -6.30
CA ASP A 93 -12.72 -1.41 -6.86
C ASP A 93 -13.07 0.09 -7.00
N ASP A 94 -14.27 0.38 -7.52
CA ASP A 94 -14.75 1.73 -7.76
C ASP A 94 -15.01 2.55 -6.48
N ARG A 95 -14.99 1.89 -5.31
CA ARG A 95 -15.15 2.52 -3.99
C ARG A 95 -13.83 2.73 -3.28
N GLY A 96 -12.70 2.34 -3.90
CA GLY A 96 -11.38 2.43 -3.31
C GLY A 96 -11.05 1.30 -2.36
N ASN A 97 -11.85 0.23 -2.32
CA ASN A 97 -11.56 -0.96 -1.53
C ASN A 97 -10.55 -1.84 -2.25
N LEU A 98 -9.68 -2.47 -1.49
CA LEU A 98 -8.76 -3.47 -2.03
C LEU A 98 -9.50 -4.79 -2.23
N VAL A 99 -9.38 -5.35 -3.44
CA VAL A 99 -9.98 -6.62 -3.84
C VAL A 99 -8.86 -7.59 -4.20
N GLY A 100 -8.98 -8.84 -3.78
CA GLY A 100 -7.99 -9.88 -4.04
C GLY A 100 -7.79 -10.77 -2.81
N ASP A 101 -6.63 -11.43 -2.75
CA ASP A 101 -6.30 -12.30 -1.63
C ASP A 101 -5.93 -11.46 -0.38
N TRP A 102 -6.72 -11.58 0.66
CA TRP A 102 -6.55 -10.81 1.89
C TRP A 102 -5.51 -11.39 2.85
N ASP A 103 -5.12 -12.64 2.67
CA ASP A 103 -4.30 -13.38 3.64
C ASP A 103 -2.85 -12.88 3.75
N GLY A 104 -2.39 -12.05 2.83
CA GLY A 104 -1.00 -11.57 2.82
C GLY A 104 -0.83 -10.10 3.10
N PHE A 105 -1.80 -9.27 2.73
CA PHE A 105 -1.63 -7.82 2.80
C PHE A 105 -1.98 -7.29 4.19
N ARG A 106 -0.99 -6.73 4.88
CA ARG A 106 -1.13 -6.13 6.22
C ARG A 106 -1.59 -7.09 7.31
N THR A 107 -1.38 -8.37 7.10
CA THR A 107 -1.82 -9.42 8.02
C THR A 107 -1.28 -9.18 9.44
N GLU A 108 -0.01 -8.78 9.57
CA GLU A 108 0.59 -8.58 10.90
C GLU A 108 -0.03 -7.40 11.66
N ASN A 109 -0.24 -6.27 11.01
CA ASN A 109 -0.90 -5.12 11.65
C ASN A 109 -2.34 -5.45 12.05
N PHE A 110 -3.06 -6.15 11.19
CA PHE A 110 -4.41 -6.61 11.48
C PHE A 110 -4.43 -7.57 12.68
N LYS A 111 -3.52 -8.57 12.69
CA LYS A 111 -3.39 -9.52 13.80
C LYS A 111 -3.08 -8.81 15.11
N LEU A 112 -2.16 -7.85 15.09
CA LEU A 112 -1.81 -7.07 16.28
C LEU A 112 -2.99 -6.25 16.79
N MET A 113 -3.74 -5.63 15.89
CA MET A 113 -4.94 -4.88 16.24
C MET A 113 -5.99 -5.79 16.87
N MET A 114 -6.22 -6.97 16.31
CA MET A 114 -7.18 -7.93 16.87
C MET A 114 -6.72 -8.44 18.24
N ARG A 115 -5.42 -8.64 18.45
CA ARG A 115 -4.87 -9.02 19.74
C ARG A 115 -5.15 -7.94 20.81
N ALA A 116 -4.97 -6.67 20.47
CA ALA A 116 -5.23 -5.56 21.37
C ALA A 116 -6.72 -5.49 21.73
N LEU A 117 -7.61 -5.63 20.75
CA LEU A 117 -9.06 -5.65 20.98
C LEU A 117 -9.50 -6.82 21.86
N ASN A 118 -8.97 -8.01 21.59
CA ASN A 118 -9.27 -9.20 22.37
C ASN A 118 -8.77 -9.08 23.82
N HIS A 119 -7.59 -8.49 24.01
CA HIS A 119 -7.06 -8.23 25.35
C HIS A 119 -7.96 -7.29 26.14
N ASN A 120 -8.38 -6.18 25.55
CA ASN A 120 -9.29 -5.22 26.19
C ASN A 120 -10.65 -5.85 26.51
N HIS A 121 -11.18 -6.65 25.59
CA HIS A 121 -12.44 -7.37 25.79
C HIS A 121 -12.35 -8.37 26.96
N ASN A 122 -11.31 -9.17 27.03
CA ASN A 122 -11.08 -10.14 28.10
C ASN A 122 -10.88 -9.42 29.44
N ARG A 123 -10.21 -8.29 29.47
CA ARG A 123 -10.02 -7.49 30.67
C ARG A 123 -11.36 -6.97 31.23
N ASP A 124 -12.22 -6.46 30.35
CA ASP A 124 -13.53 -5.93 30.74
C ASP A 124 -14.46 -7.04 31.25
N GLN A 125 -14.33 -8.26 30.72
CA GLN A 125 -15.10 -9.42 31.18
C GLN A 125 -14.52 -10.07 32.42
N GLY A 126 -13.24 -9.89 32.70
CA GLY A 126 -12.55 -10.48 33.85
C GLY A 126 -12.78 -9.77 35.17
N GLU A 127 -13.46 -8.65 35.14
CA GLU A 127 -13.87 -7.91 36.33
C GLU A 127 -15.29 -8.34 36.77
#